data_7b74aebfd657200e56fb58025bcbc72d
#
_entry.id   7b74aebfd657200e56fb58025bcbc72d
#
_cell.length_a   1.000
_cell.length_b   1.000
_cell.length_c   1.000
_cell.angle_alpha   90.00
_cell.angle_beta   90.00
_cell.angle_gamma   90.00
#
_symmetry.space_group_name_H-M   'P 1'
#
loop_
_entity.id
_entity.type
_entity.pdbx_description
1 polymer ?
#
loop_
_entity_poly.entity_id
_entity_poly.type
_entity_poly.pdbx_seq_one_letter_code
_entity_poly.pdbx_strand_id
1 'polypeptide(L)'
;MAGQKIGTNQGKGVNDADALANFLKVFGGEVLTAFVRRSVTMDKHMVRTIQNGKSASFPVMGRTNGYYLKAGENLDDKRGDIKHSEKVITIDGLLTSDVLIYDIESAMNHYDVRSEYSAQIGEALALAADGAVFAEMAKLCNLPAASNENIEGLGTATVLQIGTKADLLDQAALGNAILKGLTTARAKMTQNYVPAADRKFYTTPDNYSAILAALMPNSANYAALIDPETGNIRNVMGFEVIEVPHLTIGGAGDNLAGDNQKHGFPAVAGGDVQVAMDNVVGLFNHRSAVATLKLKDMALERARRAEYQADQIIGKYAMGHGGLRPEAAGALVYSA
;
A
#
# COMPACT_ATOMS: atom_id res chain seq x y z
N MET A 1 36.90 -28.62 31.04
CA MET A 1 37.04 -27.33 30.34
C MET A 1 35.63 -26.81 30.09
N ALA A 2 35.24 -25.73 30.74
CA ALA A 2 33.94 -25.12 30.51
C ALA A 2 34.02 -24.40 29.15
N GLY A 3 33.23 -24.85 28.18
CA GLY A 3 33.13 -24.20 26.89
C GLY A 3 32.69 -22.76 27.07
N GLN A 4 33.38 -21.86 26.38
CA GLN A 4 33.07 -20.43 26.39
C GLN A 4 31.71 -20.26 25.69
N LYS A 5 30.70 -19.84 26.44
CA LYS A 5 29.36 -19.61 25.89
C LYS A 5 29.40 -18.35 25.03
N ILE A 6 28.88 -18.46 23.82
CA ILE A 6 28.74 -17.33 22.89
C ILE A 6 27.82 -16.27 23.55
N GLY A 7 28.33 -15.07 23.73
CA GLY A 7 27.56 -13.94 24.30
C GLY A 7 27.88 -13.62 25.76
N THR A 8 28.81 -14.32 26.44
CA THR A 8 29.07 -14.17 27.87
C THR A 8 30.22 -13.21 28.22
N ASN A 9 30.53 -12.23 27.44
CA ASN A 9 31.39 -11.12 27.88
C ASN A 9 30.66 -10.12 28.81
N GLN A 10 29.48 -10.47 29.27
CA GLN A 10 28.73 -9.68 30.22
C GLN A 10 28.88 -10.38 31.59
N GLY A 11 29.40 -9.67 32.52
CA GLY A 11 29.86 -10.09 33.83
C GLY A 11 29.08 -11.16 34.56
N LYS A 12 29.63 -11.62 35.65
CA LYS A 12 29.09 -12.64 36.56
C LYS A 12 27.57 -12.49 36.77
N GLY A 13 26.78 -13.45 36.23
CA GLY A 13 25.36 -13.54 36.53
C GLY A 13 24.40 -13.44 35.34
N VAL A 14 24.89 -13.43 34.09
CA VAL A 14 23.99 -13.43 32.93
C VAL A 14 23.45 -14.84 32.70
N ASN A 15 22.16 -15.00 32.85
CA ASN A 15 21.43 -16.22 32.53
C ASN A 15 21.36 -16.44 31.01
N ASP A 16 21.30 -17.72 30.56
CA ASP A 16 21.10 -18.05 29.16
C ASP A 16 19.82 -17.39 28.58
N ALA A 17 18.82 -17.15 29.42
CA ALA A 17 17.59 -16.43 29.07
C ALA A 17 17.83 -14.96 28.70
N ASP A 18 18.76 -14.27 29.36
CA ASP A 18 19.05 -12.85 29.05
C ASP A 18 19.83 -12.71 27.73
N ALA A 19 20.75 -13.64 27.44
CA ALA A 19 21.45 -13.69 26.16
C ALA A 19 20.47 -13.97 25.01
N LEU A 20 19.49 -14.85 25.25
CA LEU A 20 18.43 -15.17 24.31
C LEU A 20 17.48 -13.98 24.08
N ALA A 21 17.13 -13.25 25.13
CA ALA A 21 16.30 -12.06 25.05
C ALA A 21 16.97 -10.93 24.25
N ASN A 22 18.28 -10.75 24.43
CA ASN A 22 19.04 -9.78 23.64
C ASN A 22 19.13 -10.18 22.16
N PHE A 23 19.32 -11.46 21.87
CA PHE A 23 19.30 -11.98 20.52
C PHE A 23 17.97 -11.67 19.80
N LEU A 24 16.85 -11.95 20.46
CA LEU A 24 15.52 -11.64 19.91
C LEU A 24 15.27 -10.15 19.70
N LYS A 25 15.77 -9.30 20.60
CA LYS A 25 15.67 -7.84 20.46
C LYS A 25 16.43 -7.33 19.24
N VAL A 26 17.65 -7.81 19.01
CA VAL A 26 18.46 -7.45 17.84
C VAL A 26 17.77 -7.92 16.55
N PHE A 27 17.37 -9.19 16.51
CA PHE A 27 16.69 -9.75 15.36
C PHE A 27 15.35 -9.03 15.07
N GLY A 28 14.58 -8.69 16.11
CA GLY A 28 13.37 -7.91 15.98
C GLY A 28 13.58 -6.54 15.37
N GLY A 29 14.66 -5.87 15.74
CA GLY A 29 15.05 -4.59 15.16
C GLY A 29 15.41 -4.70 13.69
N GLU A 30 16.11 -5.75 13.28
CA GLU A 30 16.48 -6.01 11.88
C GLU A 30 15.25 -6.24 11.00
N VAL A 31 14.30 -7.08 11.43
CA VAL A 31 13.04 -7.35 10.72
C VAL A 31 12.20 -6.09 10.58
N LEU A 32 12.05 -5.31 11.65
CA LEU A 32 11.31 -4.06 11.60
C LEU A 32 11.95 -3.05 10.64
N THR A 33 13.28 -2.98 10.61
CA THR A 33 14.01 -2.11 9.68
C THR A 33 13.81 -2.55 8.24
N ALA A 34 13.85 -3.85 7.96
CA ALA A 34 13.60 -4.40 6.64
C ALA A 34 12.17 -4.10 6.17
N PHE A 35 11.17 -4.31 7.02
CA PHE A 35 9.77 -3.96 6.75
C PHE A 35 9.62 -2.48 6.37
N VAL A 36 10.15 -1.57 7.17
CA VAL A 36 10.04 -0.12 6.92
C VAL A 36 10.73 0.28 5.62
N ARG A 37 11.87 -0.32 5.28
CA ARG A 37 12.58 -0.02 4.04
C ARG A 37 11.86 -0.50 2.79
N ARG A 38 11.09 -1.58 2.85
CA ARG A 38 10.44 -2.19 1.69
C ARG A 38 9.01 -1.75 1.48
N SER A 39 8.31 -1.36 2.54
CA SER A 39 6.96 -0.84 2.39
C SER A 39 6.96 0.51 1.68
N VAL A 40 6.17 0.60 0.62
CA VAL A 40 6.02 1.81 -0.20
C VAL A 40 4.82 2.63 0.21
N THR A 41 3.81 2.00 0.83
CA THR A 41 2.50 2.63 1.08
C THR A 41 2.30 3.12 2.51
N MET A 42 2.99 2.53 3.51
CA MET A 42 2.68 2.74 4.94
C MET A 42 2.70 4.20 5.41
N ASP A 43 3.58 5.04 4.85
CA ASP A 43 3.64 6.47 5.20
C ASP A 43 2.73 7.35 4.34
N LYS A 44 2.05 6.76 3.32
CA LYS A 44 1.39 7.50 2.24
C LYS A 44 -0.14 7.37 2.25
N HIS A 45 -0.69 6.71 3.24
CA HIS A 45 -2.13 6.60 3.48
C HIS A 45 -2.46 6.81 4.97
N MET A 46 -3.72 6.75 5.32
CA MET A 46 -4.16 6.94 6.71
C MET A 46 -3.89 5.66 7.51
N VAL A 47 -3.18 5.78 8.63
CA VAL A 47 -2.96 4.67 9.58
C VAL A 47 -3.54 5.05 10.93
N ARG A 48 -4.37 4.18 11.50
CA ARG A 48 -4.94 4.32 12.84
C ARG A 48 -4.59 3.11 13.68
N THR A 49 -4.03 3.34 14.86
CA THR A 49 -3.71 2.27 15.82
C THR A 49 -4.82 2.14 16.86
N ILE A 50 -5.21 0.90 17.15
CA ILE A 50 -6.15 0.55 18.23
C ILE A 50 -5.44 -0.39 19.20
N GLN A 51 -5.76 -0.29 20.47
CA GLN A 51 -5.16 -1.16 21.49
C GLN A 51 -5.97 -2.44 21.70
N ASN A 52 -7.30 -2.36 21.52
CA ASN A 52 -8.23 -3.47 21.69
C ASN A 52 -9.38 -3.33 20.69
N GLY A 53 -10.00 -4.45 20.34
CA GLY A 53 -11.14 -4.49 19.44
C GLY A 53 -10.86 -5.20 18.12
N LYS A 54 -11.90 -5.62 17.43
CA LYS A 54 -11.85 -6.31 16.14
C LYS A 54 -11.95 -5.34 14.97
N SER A 55 -12.53 -4.17 15.19
CA SER A 55 -12.82 -3.20 14.13
C SER A 55 -12.79 -1.78 14.66
N ALA A 56 -12.65 -0.83 13.77
CA ALA A 56 -12.84 0.59 14.05
C ALA A 56 -13.68 1.21 12.97
N SER A 57 -14.53 2.17 13.38
CA SER A 57 -15.33 2.94 12.45
C SER A 57 -14.65 4.24 12.05
N PHE A 58 -14.85 4.60 10.80
CA PHE A 58 -14.40 5.85 10.21
C PHE A 58 -15.63 6.59 9.68
N PRO A 59 -16.07 7.66 10.36
CA PRO A 59 -17.20 8.43 9.88
C PRO A 59 -16.79 9.24 8.63
N VAL A 60 -17.60 9.16 7.59
CA VAL A 60 -17.47 9.96 6.38
C VAL A 60 -18.70 10.84 6.26
N MET A 61 -18.49 12.16 6.17
CA MET A 61 -19.57 13.13 6.08
C MET A 61 -19.67 13.68 4.66
N GLY A 62 -20.90 13.85 4.19
CA GLY A 62 -21.22 14.51 2.94
C GLY A 62 -21.07 16.02 3.03
N ARG A 63 -21.55 16.72 2.02
CA ARG A 63 -21.51 18.17 1.90
C ARG A 63 -22.91 18.75 2.06
N THR A 64 -23.00 19.99 2.55
CA THR A 64 -24.21 20.78 2.52
C THR A 64 -24.12 21.87 1.46
N ASN A 65 -25.27 22.32 0.99
CA ASN A 65 -25.38 23.41 0.03
C ASN A 65 -25.78 24.71 0.72
N GLY A 66 -25.21 25.84 0.27
CA GLY A 66 -25.65 27.18 0.67
C GLY A 66 -26.78 27.68 -0.25
N TYR A 67 -27.71 28.45 0.27
CA TYR A 67 -28.79 29.05 -0.49
C TYR A 67 -29.12 30.46 -0.02
N TYR A 68 -29.67 31.25 -0.92
CA TYR A 68 -30.15 32.60 -0.60
C TYR A 68 -31.60 32.53 -0.14
N LEU A 69 -31.90 33.18 0.99
CA LEU A 69 -33.25 33.28 1.54
C LEU A 69 -33.81 34.67 1.16
N LYS A 70 -35.04 34.69 0.65
CA LYS A 70 -35.79 35.96 0.43
C LYS A 70 -36.55 36.32 1.70
N ALA A 71 -36.87 37.59 1.83
CA ALA A 71 -37.70 38.07 2.94
C ALA A 71 -39.05 37.35 2.96
N GLY A 72 -39.40 36.69 4.06
CA GLY A 72 -40.63 35.91 4.23
C GLY A 72 -40.56 34.43 3.85
N GLU A 73 -39.41 33.94 3.34
CA GLU A 73 -39.20 32.50 3.10
C GLU A 73 -38.77 31.78 4.39
N ASN A 74 -39.28 30.54 4.57
CA ASN A 74 -38.89 29.71 5.70
C ASN A 74 -37.58 28.98 5.42
N LEU A 75 -36.69 28.97 6.41
CA LEU A 75 -35.43 28.27 6.36
C LEU A 75 -35.58 26.75 6.24
N ASP A 76 -36.63 26.20 6.87
CA ASP A 76 -36.88 24.75 6.90
C ASP A 76 -37.21 24.17 5.53
N ASP A 77 -37.81 24.94 4.63
CA ASP A 77 -38.18 24.52 3.28
C ASP A 77 -36.96 24.27 2.36
N LYS A 78 -35.81 24.88 2.71
CA LYS A 78 -34.60 24.84 1.90
C LYS A 78 -33.46 24.04 2.55
N ARG A 79 -33.67 23.53 3.75
CA ARG A 79 -32.66 22.76 4.47
C ARG A 79 -32.40 21.44 3.78
N GLY A 80 -31.16 21.24 3.31
CA GLY A 80 -30.68 19.95 2.81
C GLY A 80 -30.12 19.11 3.95
N ASP A 81 -30.40 17.83 3.93
CA ASP A 81 -29.81 16.87 4.86
C ASP A 81 -28.34 16.62 4.49
N ILE A 82 -27.46 16.68 5.48
CA ILE A 82 -26.07 16.24 5.31
C ILE A 82 -26.06 14.73 5.49
N LYS A 83 -25.81 14.01 4.40
CA LYS A 83 -25.69 12.55 4.44
C LYS A 83 -24.38 12.15 5.09
N HIS A 84 -24.44 11.15 5.95
CA HIS A 84 -23.27 10.54 6.58
C HIS A 84 -23.23 9.07 6.24
N SER A 85 -22.01 8.53 6.20
CA SER A 85 -21.78 7.11 6.12
C SER A 85 -20.73 6.73 7.15
N GLU A 86 -20.79 5.50 7.60
CA GLU A 86 -19.79 4.92 8.50
C GLU A 86 -19.11 3.77 7.77
N LYS A 87 -17.82 3.90 7.59
CA LYS A 87 -16.99 2.81 7.05
C LYS A 87 -16.33 2.08 8.20
N VAL A 88 -16.63 0.79 8.32
CA VAL A 88 -16.05 -0.07 9.35
C VAL A 88 -14.92 -0.88 8.74
N ILE A 89 -13.71 -0.71 9.26
CA ILE A 89 -12.56 -1.53 8.91
C ILE A 89 -12.36 -2.57 10.00
N THR A 90 -12.30 -3.83 9.60
CA THR A 90 -12.05 -4.98 10.49
C THR A 90 -10.63 -5.44 10.39
N ILE A 91 -10.08 -5.97 11.49
CA ILE A 91 -8.77 -6.62 11.47
C ILE A 91 -8.84 -7.91 10.65
N ASP A 92 -7.90 -8.10 9.75
CA ASP A 92 -7.89 -9.20 8.77
C ASP A 92 -7.45 -10.53 9.36
N GLY A 93 -6.76 -10.50 10.46
CA GLY A 93 -6.17 -11.65 11.11
C GLY A 93 -4.70 -11.41 11.45
N LEU A 94 -3.99 -12.48 11.71
CA LEU A 94 -2.57 -12.46 12.01
C LEU A 94 -1.82 -12.85 10.73
N LEU A 95 -1.13 -11.90 10.12
CA LEU A 95 -0.20 -12.19 9.04
C LEU A 95 1.13 -12.65 9.64
N THR A 96 1.64 -13.77 9.14
CA THR A 96 2.86 -14.40 9.66
C THR A 96 3.82 -14.74 8.53
N SER A 97 5.11 -14.58 8.80
CA SER A 97 6.19 -15.10 7.99
C SER A 97 7.19 -15.78 8.93
N ASP A 98 7.63 -16.97 8.62
CA ASP A 98 8.52 -17.73 9.49
C ASP A 98 9.70 -18.36 8.75
N VAL A 99 10.76 -18.61 9.50
CA VAL A 99 11.96 -19.30 9.03
C VAL A 99 12.39 -20.33 10.07
N LEU A 100 12.78 -21.51 9.60
CA LEU A 100 13.41 -22.56 10.41
C LEU A 100 14.92 -22.51 10.20
N ILE A 101 15.66 -22.44 11.30
CA ILE A 101 17.12 -22.46 11.31
C ILE A 101 17.56 -23.78 11.95
N TYR A 102 18.11 -24.68 11.14
CA TYR A 102 18.61 -25.97 11.61
C TYR A 102 19.96 -25.83 12.30
N ASP A 103 20.14 -26.54 13.41
CA ASP A 103 21.38 -26.49 14.22
C ASP A 103 22.60 -26.87 13.39
N ILE A 104 22.47 -27.89 12.52
CA ILE A 104 23.58 -28.35 11.69
C ILE A 104 23.98 -27.29 10.65
N GLU A 105 23.02 -26.61 10.04
CA GLU A 105 23.29 -25.54 9.07
C GLU A 105 23.93 -24.34 9.74
N SER A 106 23.44 -23.97 10.91
CA SER A 106 24.02 -22.89 11.71
C SER A 106 25.47 -23.19 12.11
N ALA A 107 25.79 -24.45 12.38
CA ALA A 107 27.15 -24.87 12.74
C ALA A 107 28.09 -24.95 11.53
N MET A 108 27.57 -25.21 10.34
CA MET A 108 28.33 -25.34 9.09
C MET A 108 28.55 -24.01 8.36
N ASN A 109 27.70 -23.01 8.61
CA ASN A 109 27.79 -21.71 7.97
C ASN A 109 28.94 -20.87 8.53
N HIS A 110 29.77 -20.33 7.63
CA HIS A 110 30.88 -19.44 7.96
C HIS A 110 30.52 -17.95 7.98
N TYR A 111 29.27 -17.61 7.64
CA TYR A 111 28.77 -16.24 7.60
C TYR A 111 27.43 -16.13 8.32
N ASP A 112 27.15 -14.93 8.80
CA ASP A 112 25.89 -14.66 9.50
C ASP A 112 24.73 -14.52 8.51
N VAL A 113 23.95 -15.59 8.36
CA VAL A 113 22.73 -15.63 7.52
C VAL A 113 21.53 -14.97 8.19
N ARG A 114 21.65 -14.57 9.44
CA ARG A 114 20.55 -14.04 10.24
C ARG A 114 20.01 -12.73 9.70
N SER A 115 20.91 -11.82 9.31
CA SER A 115 20.52 -10.54 8.75
C SER A 115 19.77 -10.69 7.43
N GLU A 116 20.13 -11.70 6.62
CA GLU A 116 19.42 -12.01 5.38
C GLU A 116 18.02 -12.58 5.64
N TYR A 117 17.90 -13.50 6.58
CA TYR A 117 16.59 -14.05 6.95
C TYR A 117 15.68 -12.98 7.55
N SER A 118 16.22 -12.06 8.35
CA SER A 118 15.45 -10.94 8.88
C SER A 118 14.97 -10.02 7.77
N ALA A 119 15.80 -9.75 6.77
CA ALA A 119 15.43 -8.95 5.61
C ALA A 119 14.31 -9.62 4.81
N GLN A 120 14.41 -10.92 4.54
CA GLN A 120 13.40 -11.66 3.79
C GLN A 120 12.05 -11.74 4.53
N ILE A 121 12.05 -11.98 5.84
CA ILE A 121 10.82 -11.93 6.64
C ILE A 121 10.17 -10.54 6.57
N GLY A 122 10.96 -9.48 6.78
CA GLY A 122 10.48 -8.11 6.72
C GLY A 122 9.93 -7.74 5.35
N GLU A 123 10.60 -8.15 4.29
CA GLU A 123 10.18 -7.92 2.90
C GLU A 123 8.86 -8.64 2.59
N ALA A 124 8.73 -9.91 2.93
CA ALA A 124 7.51 -10.68 2.70
C ALA A 124 6.29 -10.05 3.40
N LEU A 125 6.46 -9.62 4.64
CA LEU A 125 5.40 -8.92 5.39
C LEU A 125 5.06 -7.55 4.79
N ALA A 126 6.06 -6.79 4.32
CA ALA A 126 5.87 -5.50 3.69
C ALA A 126 5.13 -5.62 2.35
N LEU A 127 5.52 -6.58 1.51
CA LEU A 127 4.86 -6.84 0.23
C LEU A 127 3.39 -7.21 0.43
N ALA A 128 3.07 -8.05 1.41
CA ALA A 128 1.69 -8.41 1.71
C ALA A 128 0.85 -7.21 2.18
N ALA A 129 1.43 -6.34 3.01
CA ALA A 129 0.75 -5.13 3.47
C ALA A 129 0.50 -4.14 2.33
N ASP A 130 1.51 -3.89 1.49
CA ASP A 130 1.39 -2.99 0.34
C ASP A 130 0.37 -3.53 -0.69
N GLY A 131 0.42 -4.83 -0.98
CA GLY A 131 -0.52 -5.49 -1.87
C GLY A 131 -1.96 -5.35 -1.40
N ALA A 132 -2.22 -5.47 -0.09
CA ALA A 132 -3.54 -5.25 0.48
C ALA A 132 -4.04 -3.81 0.28
N VAL A 133 -3.17 -2.82 0.44
CA VAL A 133 -3.52 -1.41 0.21
C VAL A 133 -3.84 -1.15 -1.27
N PHE A 134 -3.05 -1.68 -2.20
CA PHE A 134 -3.32 -1.56 -3.65
C PHE A 134 -4.60 -2.27 -4.06
N ALA A 135 -4.86 -3.46 -3.51
CA ALA A 135 -6.10 -4.18 -3.76
C ALA A 135 -7.33 -3.40 -3.29
N GLU A 136 -7.27 -2.76 -2.12
CA GLU A 136 -8.35 -1.90 -1.63
C GLU A 136 -8.52 -0.64 -2.48
N MET A 137 -7.44 -0.04 -3.02
CA MET A 137 -7.54 1.05 -3.99
C MET A 137 -8.25 0.59 -5.28
N ALA A 138 -7.89 -0.57 -5.81
CA ALA A 138 -8.52 -1.12 -7.00
C ALA A 138 -10.01 -1.45 -6.77
N LYS A 139 -10.36 -1.99 -5.60
CA LYS A 139 -11.76 -2.23 -5.21
C LYS A 139 -12.57 -0.94 -5.14
N LEU A 140 -12.00 0.15 -4.58
CA LEU A 140 -12.65 1.46 -4.56
C LEU A 140 -12.94 1.96 -5.98
N CYS A 141 -12.02 1.74 -6.93
CA CYS A 141 -12.19 2.13 -8.33
C CYS A 141 -13.27 1.30 -9.04
N ASN A 142 -13.52 0.08 -8.59
CA ASN A 142 -14.54 -0.82 -9.15
C ASN A 142 -15.91 -0.70 -8.48
N LEU A 143 -16.08 0.20 -7.50
CA LEU A 143 -17.38 0.40 -6.86
C LEU A 143 -18.39 1.00 -7.86
N PRO A 144 -19.60 0.41 -7.98
CA PRO A 144 -20.66 0.98 -8.79
C PRO A 144 -21.03 2.39 -8.30
N ALA A 145 -21.39 3.28 -9.22
CA ALA A 145 -21.80 4.65 -8.86
C ALA A 145 -22.97 4.71 -7.88
N ALA A 146 -23.86 3.71 -7.91
CA ALA A 146 -25.02 3.57 -7.01
C ALA A 146 -24.70 2.80 -5.70
N SER A 147 -23.44 2.50 -5.43
CA SER A 147 -23.04 1.80 -4.20
C SER A 147 -23.36 2.64 -2.95
N ASN A 148 -23.82 1.98 -1.89
CA ASN A 148 -24.01 2.61 -0.57
C ASN A 148 -22.69 3.15 0.04
N GLU A 149 -21.55 2.76 -0.52
CA GLU A 149 -20.23 3.26 -0.13
C GLU A 149 -19.92 4.62 -0.74
N ASN A 150 -20.63 5.04 -1.79
CA ASN A 150 -20.55 6.37 -2.37
C ASN A 150 -21.55 7.30 -1.68
N ILE A 151 -21.03 8.35 -1.07
CA ILE A 151 -21.88 9.37 -0.46
C ILE A 151 -22.29 10.37 -1.54
N GLU A 152 -23.59 10.59 -1.69
CA GLU A 152 -24.12 11.57 -2.63
C GLU A 152 -23.50 12.95 -2.43
N GLY A 153 -23.04 13.55 -3.51
CA GLY A 153 -22.39 14.86 -3.50
C GLY A 153 -20.87 14.86 -3.27
N LEU A 154 -20.25 13.71 -2.93
CA LEU A 154 -18.79 13.62 -2.81
C LEU A 154 -18.09 13.17 -4.10
N GLY A 155 -18.78 12.46 -4.96
CA GLY A 155 -18.24 11.89 -6.20
C GLY A 155 -17.83 10.42 -6.07
N THR A 156 -17.47 9.84 -7.19
CA THR A 156 -17.03 8.45 -7.32
C THR A 156 -15.54 8.38 -7.63
N ALA A 157 -14.96 7.19 -7.56
CA ALA A 157 -13.58 6.96 -8.02
C ALA A 157 -13.43 7.28 -9.51
N THR A 158 -12.24 7.73 -9.88
CA THR A 158 -11.95 8.15 -11.25
C THR A 158 -11.17 7.07 -11.98
N VAL A 159 -11.80 6.38 -12.93
CA VAL A 159 -11.12 5.43 -13.82
C VAL A 159 -10.97 6.07 -15.20
N LEU A 160 -9.74 6.13 -15.70
CA LEU A 160 -9.39 6.77 -16.96
C LEU A 160 -8.72 5.77 -17.90
N GLN A 161 -9.28 5.59 -19.08
CA GLN A 161 -8.71 4.80 -20.15
C GLN A 161 -7.71 5.63 -20.93
N ILE A 162 -6.50 5.12 -21.15
CA ILE A 162 -5.41 5.82 -21.82
C ILE A 162 -5.18 5.36 -23.28
N GLY A 163 -5.83 4.28 -23.70
CA GLY A 163 -5.68 3.67 -25.03
C GLY A 163 -5.51 2.16 -24.95
N THR A 164 -5.48 1.48 -26.07
CA THR A 164 -5.26 0.02 -26.09
C THR A 164 -3.78 -0.32 -25.94
N LYS A 165 -3.48 -1.52 -25.44
CA LYS A 165 -2.08 -2.01 -25.36
C LYS A 165 -1.40 -2.06 -26.73
N ALA A 166 -2.16 -2.35 -27.78
CA ALA A 166 -1.65 -2.44 -29.14
C ALA A 166 -1.22 -1.07 -29.70
N ASP A 167 -1.94 0.00 -29.36
CA ASP A 167 -1.64 1.36 -29.83
C ASP A 167 -0.49 2.01 -29.02
N LEU A 168 -0.19 1.50 -27.86
CA LEU A 168 0.77 2.06 -26.89
C LEU A 168 2.02 1.18 -26.72
N LEU A 169 2.45 0.51 -27.79
CA LEU A 169 3.68 -0.31 -27.78
C LEU A 169 4.96 0.55 -27.71
N ASP A 170 4.90 1.77 -28.25
CA ASP A 170 6.01 2.72 -28.15
C ASP A 170 6.05 3.35 -26.75
N GLN A 171 7.21 3.30 -26.11
CA GLN A 171 7.39 3.82 -24.74
C GLN A 171 7.09 5.32 -24.63
N ALA A 172 7.49 6.11 -25.62
CA ALA A 172 7.22 7.55 -25.60
C ALA A 172 5.73 7.85 -25.78
N ALA A 173 5.03 7.09 -26.62
CA ALA A 173 3.59 7.20 -26.80
C ALA A 173 2.85 6.81 -25.52
N LEU A 174 3.23 5.72 -24.87
CA LEU A 174 2.69 5.29 -23.58
C LEU A 174 2.90 6.34 -22.48
N GLY A 175 4.12 6.87 -22.37
CA GLY A 175 4.44 7.91 -21.39
C GLY A 175 3.61 9.18 -21.60
N ASN A 176 3.43 9.62 -22.85
CA ASN A 176 2.58 10.77 -23.20
C ASN A 176 1.10 10.50 -22.86
N ALA A 177 0.60 9.29 -23.09
CA ALA A 177 -0.74 8.89 -22.72
C ALA A 177 -0.95 8.91 -21.20
N ILE A 178 0.03 8.41 -20.43
CA ILE A 178 0.03 8.47 -18.95
C ILE A 178 0.01 9.93 -18.46
N LEU A 179 0.86 10.80 -19.00
CA LEU A 179 0.91 12.23 -18.63
C LEU A 179 -0.42 12.94 -18.92
N LYS A 180 -1.03 12.66 -20.06
CA LYS A 180 -2.37 13.17 -20.40
C LYS A 180 -3.44 12.65 -19.45
N GLY A 181 -3.37 11.35 -19.11
CA GLY A 181 -4.22 10.72 -18.10
C GLY A 181 -4.10 11.38 -16.74
N LEU A 182 -2.87 11.63 -16.25
CA LEU A 182 -2.62 12.32 -14.98
C LEU A 182 -3.15 13.76 -14.96
N THR A 183 -3.04 14.48 -16.09
CA THR A 183 -3.63 15.83 -16.23
C THR A 183 -5.14 15.80 -16.05
N THR A 184 -5.80 14.82 -16.68
CA THR A 184 -7.25 14.60 -16.54
C THR A 184 -7.62 14.16 -15.12
N ALA A 185 -6.84 13.24 -14.52
CA ALA A 185 -7.01 12.79 -13.15
C ALA A 185 -6.94 13.95 -12.15
N ARG A 186 -5.94 14.83 -12.31
CA ARG A 186 -5.81 16.05 -11.50
C ARG A 186 -7.06 16.92 -11.57
N ALA A 187 -7.58 17.16 -12.78
CA ALA A 187 -8.77 17.98 -12.96
C ALA A 187 -10.00 17.35 -12.28
N LYS A 188 -10.20 16.02 -12.43
CA LYS A 188 -11.29 15.28 -11.78
C LYS A 188 -11.20 15.30 -10.27
N MET A 189 -10.01 15.02 -9.70
CA MET A 189 -9.82 15.10 -8.25
C MET A 189 -10.08 16.51 -7.71
N THR A 190 -9.70 17.55 -8.46
CA THR A 190 -9.96 18.95 -8.05
C THR A 190 -11.44 19.29 -8.14
N GLN A 191 -12.17 18.79 -9.17
CA GLN A 191 -13.62 18.89 -9.26
C GLN A 191 -14.33 18.23 -8.08
N ASN A 192 -13.79 17.12 -7.58
CA ASN A 192 -14.28 16.45 -6.37
C ASN A 192 -13.82 17.11 -5.08
N TYR A 193 -13.13 18.24 -5.14
CA TYR A 193 -12.57 18.99 -4.00
C TYR A 193 -11.56 18.18 -3.16
N VAL A 194 -10.87 17.22 -3.76
CA VAL A 194 -9.77 16.51 -3.11
C VAL A 194 -8.57 17.47 -3.02
N PRO A 195 -7.91 17.61 -1.85
CA PRO A 195 -6.75 18.49 -1.69
C PRO A 195 -5.64 18.19 -2.71
N ALA A 196 -4.91 19.21 -3.13
CA ALA A 196 -3.81 19.05 -4.08
C ALA A 196 -2.54 18.46 -3.45
N ALA A 197 -2.37 18.64 -2.14
CA ALA A 197 -1.28 18.04 -1.39
C ALA A 197 -1.49 16.51 -1.26
N ASP A 198 -0.40 15.77 -1.04
CA ASP A 198 -0.42 14.33 -0.76
C ASP A 198 -1.12 13.45 -1.82
N ARG A 199 -1.14 13.89 -3.07
CA ARG A 199 -1.57 13.06 -4.21
C ARG A 199 -0.40 12.20 -4.67
N LYS A 200 -0.61 10.90 -4.74
CA LYS A 200 0.39 9.90 -5.14
C LYS A 200 -0.06 9.20 -6.41
N PHE A 201 0.89 8.77 -7.21
CA PHE A 201 0.66 7.92 -8.36
C PHE A 201 1.63 6.74 -8.31
N TYR A 202 1.09 5.55 -8.21
CA TYR A 202 1.84 4.29 -8.16
C TYR A 202 1.79 3.62 -9.52
N THR A 203 2.94 3.26 -10.03
CA THR A 203 3.04 2.65 -11.35
C THR A 203 4.15 1.59 -11.40
N THR A 204 4.09 0.70 -12.39
CA THR A 204 5.13 -0.32 -12.57
C THR A 204 6.43 0.29 -13.10
N PRO A 205 7.59 -0.38 -12.94
CA PRO A 205 8.87 0.08 -13.46
C PRO A 205 8.88 0.36 -14.96
N ASP A 206 8.19 -0.47 -15.75
CA ASP A 206 8.09 -0.29 -17.20
C ASP A 206 7.35 1.00 -17.56
N ASN A 207 6.23 1.26 -16.89
CA ASN A 207 5.45 2.48 -17.09
C ASN A 207 6.19 3.72 -16.57
N TYR A 208 6.97 3.57 -15.48
CA TYR A 208 7.83 4.64 -14.98
C TYR A 208 8.89 5.02 -16.02
N SER A 209 9.53 4.03 -16.63
CA SER A 209 10.48 4.21 -17.72
C SER A 209 9.85 4.87 -18.95
N ALA A 210 8.58 4.53 -19.24
CA ALA A 210 7.82 5.18 -20.33
C ALA A 210 7.58 6.68 -20.05
N ILE A 211 7.28 7.05 -18.82
CA ILE A 211 7.15 8.46 -18.42
C ILE A 211 8.47 9.20 -18.61
N LEU A 212 9.59 8.60 -18.21
CA LEU A 212 10.92 9.15 -18.45
C LEU A 212 11.19 9.38 -19.94
N ALA A 213 10.89 8.37 -20.78
CA ALA A 213 11.07 8.45 -22.23
C ALA A 213 10.23 9.57 -22.87
N ALA A 214 9.02 9.82 -22.38
CA ALA A 214 8.17 10.91 -22.84
C ALA A 214 8.67 12.31 -22.42
N LEU A 215 9.35 12.41 -21.28
CA LEU A 215 9.87 13.68 -20.77
C LEU A 215 11.22 14.06 -21.37
N MET A 216 12.03 13.08 -21.81
CA MET A 216 13.37 13.30 -22.37
C MET A 216 13.44 14.27 -23.57
N PRO A 217 12.52 14.22 -24.57
CA PRO A 217 12.59 15.10 -25.73
C PRO A 217 12.44 16.59 -25.41
N ASN A 218 11.81 16.93 -24.28
CA ASN A 218 11.60 18.31 -23.84
C ASN A 218 12.68 18.74 -22.86
N SER A 219 13.88 19.05 -23.38
CA SER A 219 15.07 19.39 -22.57
C SER A 219 14.85 20.52 -21.55
N ALA A 220 13.99 21.50 -21.83
CA ALA A 220 13.66 22.58 -20.90
C ALA A 220 12.84 22.11 -19.67
N ASN A 221 11.99 21.11 -19.85
CA ASN A 221 11.17 20.53 -18.77
C ASN A 221 11.88 19.37 -18.06
N TYR A 222 12.83 18.73 -18.72
CA TYR A 222 13.57 17.58 -18.21
C TYR A 222 14.28 17.90 -16.90
N ALA A 223 15.09 18.93 -16.87
CA ALA A 223 15.85 19.32 -15.68
C ALA A 223 14.97 19.82 -14.51
N ALA A 224 13.74 20.26 -14.79
CA ALA A 224 12.80 20.71 -13.76
C ALA A 224 12.01 19.55 -13.14
N LEU A 225 11.73 18.50 -13.91
CA LEU A 225 10.86 17.39 -13.51
C LEU A 225 11.62 16.13 -13.12
N ILE A 226 12.83 15.96 -13.60
CA ILE A 226 13.65 14.77 -13.38
C ILE A 226 14.98 15.22 -12.76
N ASP A 227 15.45 14.43 -11.81
CA ASP A 227 16.82 14.52 -11.33
C ASP A 227 17.71 13.70 -12.26
N PRO A 228 18.61 14.33 -13.04
CA PRO A 228 19.40 13.61 -14.03
C PRO A 228 20.44 12.67 -13.43
N GLU A 229 20.83 12.86 -12.17
CA GLU A 229 21.80 11.99 -11.49
C GLU A 229 21.16 10.70 -10.99
N THR A 230 19.95 10.78 -10.47
CA THR A 230 19.25 9.64 -9.85
C THR A 230 18.19 9.02 -10.75
N GLY A 231 17.77 9.70 -11.83
CA GLY A 231 16.66 9.29 -12.69
C GLY A 231 15.30 9.39 -12.02
N ASN A 232 15.22 10.00 -10.84
CA ASN A 232 13.97 10.11 -10.11
C ASN A 232 13.08 11.21 -10.68
N ILE A 233 11.82 10.86 -10.93
CA ILE A 233 10.80 11.82 -11.34
C ILE A 233 10.32 12.59 -10.10
N ARG A 234 10.41 13.91 -10.18
CA ARG A 234 9.79 14.81 -9.18
C ARG A 234 8.27 14.82 -9.38
N ASN A 235 7.57 15.66 -8.63
CA ASN A 235 6.12 15.79 -8.78
C ASN A 235 5.74 16.17 -10.22
N VAL A 236 4.94 15.32 -10.86
CA VAL A 236 4.43 15.53 -12.21
C VAL A 236 2.92 15.78 -12.15
N MET A 237 2.45 16.87 -12.73
CA MET A 237 1.03 17.26 -12.76
C MET A 237 0.37 17.29 -11.36
N GLY A 238 1.16 17.51 -10.30
CA GLY A 238 0.68 17.53 -8.92
C GLY A 238 0.57 16.18 -8.25
N PHE A 239 1.13 15.13 -8.86
CA PHE A 239 1.27 13.79 -8.27
C PHE A 239 2.74 13.49 -8.00
N GLU A 240 3.02 12.91 -6.84
CA GLU A 240 4.29 12.24 -6.59
C GLU A 240 4.25 10.87 -7.26
N VAL A 241 5.14 10.66 -8.23
CA VAL A 241 5.22 9.39 -8.98
C VAL A 241 6.11 8.42 -8.24
N ILE A 242 5.58 7.23 -7.97
CA ILE A 242 6.25 6.19 -7.18
C ILE A 242 6.31 4.92 -8.00
N GLU A 243 7.51 4.41 -8.15
CA GLU A 243 7.78 3.14 -8.80
C GLU A 243 7.49 1.98 -7.84
N VAL A 244 6.66 1.02 -8.27
CA VAL A 244 6.26 -0.13 -7.46
C VAL A 244 6.31 -1.41 -8.30
N PRO A 245 7.28 -2.30 -8.06
CA PRO A 245 7.36 -3.58 -8.79
C PRO A 245 6.19 -4.53 -8.51
N HIS A 246 5.61 -4.42 -7.33
CA HIS A 246 4.56 -5.32 -6.81
C HIS A 246 3.17 -4.66 -6.78
N LEU A 247 2.85 -3.82 -7.78
CA LEU A 247 1.58 -3.07 -7.83
C LEU A 247 0.35 -3.99 -7.83
N THR A 248 0.43 -5.14 -8.48
CA THR A 248 -0.67 -6.10 -8.68
C THR A 248 -0.54 -7.35 -7.83
N ILE A 249 0.30 -7.33 -6.81
CA ILE A 249 0.48 -8.46 -5.90
C ILE A 249 -0.85 -8.87 -5.26
N GLY A 250 -1.05 -10.17 -5.07
CA GLY A 250 -2.29 -10.72 -4.52
C GLY A 250 -3.37 -10.97 -5.55
N GLY A 251 -3.08 -10.81 -6.84
CA GLY A 251 -3.95 -11.24 -7.92
C GLY A 251 -3.95 -12.75 -8.14
N ALA A 252 -4.91 -13.24 -8.91
CA ALA A 252 -4.95 -14.65 -9.29
C ALA A 252 -3.69 -15.04 -10.06
N GLY A 253 -2.98 -16.06 -9.58
CA GLY A 253 -1.74 -16.53 -10.17
C GLY A 253 -0.47 -15.87 -9.64
N ASP A 254 -0.56 -14.96 -8.68
CA ASP A 254 0.60 -14.36 -8.04
C ASP A 254 1.09 -15.21 -6.85
N ASN A 255 2.24 -15.85 -7.03
CA ASN A 255 2.87 -16.70 -6.02
C ASN A 255 3.40 -15.91 -4.80
N LEU A 256 3.60 -14.60 -4.93
CA LEU A 256 4.09 -13.75 -3.84
C LEU A 256 2.99 -13.42 -2.82
N ALA A 257 1.73 -13.56 -3.22
CA ALA A 257 0.59 -13.21 -2.38
C ALA A 257 0.24 -14.27 -1.32
N GLY A 258 0.65 -15.51 -1.54
CA GLY A 258 0.21 -16.67 -0.78
C GLY A 258 -1.28 -17.01 -0.96
N ASP A 259 -1.65 -18.24 -0.70
CA ASP A 259 -2.99 -18.79 -0.98
C ASP A 259 -4.11 -18.20 -0.08
N ASN A 260 -3.78 -17.48 0.99
CA ASN A 260 -4.71 -17.01 2.01
C ASN A 260 -4.81 -15.49 2.13
N GLN A 261 -4.44 -14.75 1.09
CA GLN A 261 -4.51 -13.32 1.15
C GLN A 261 -5.96 -12.82 1.11
N LYS A 262 -6.38 -12.14 2.16
CA LYS A 262 -7.75 -11.59 2.27
C LYS A 262 -8.04 -10.49 1.27
N HIS A 263 -7.02 -9.73 0.88
CA HIS A 263 -7.10 -8.65 -0.08
C HIS A 263 -6.43 -9.08 -1.39
N GLY A 264 -7.23 -9.62 -2.31
CA GLY A 264 -6.77 -9.94 -3.66
C GLY A 264 -6.97 -8.75 -4.61
N PHE A 265 -5.98 -8.48 -5.47
CA PHE A 265 -6.16 -7.55 -6.57
C PHE A 265 -7.12 -8.18 -7.60
N PRO A 266 -8.07 -7.41 -8.18
CA PRO A 266 -8.99 -7.95 -9.19
C PRO A 266 -8.25 -8.59 -10.37
N ALA A 267 -8.64 -9.79 -10.79
CA ALA A 267 -7.88 -10.62 -11.73
C ALA A 267 -8.20 -10.33 -13.21
N VAL A 268 -9.46 -10.09 -13.54
CA VAL A 268 -9.95 -9.97 -14.92
C VAL A 268 -10.77 -8.72 -15.08
N ALA A 269 -10.45 -7.92 -16.11
CA ALA A 269 -11.25 -6.77 -16.54
C ALA A 269 -12.50 -7.22 -17.30
N GLY A 270 -13.61 -6.56 -17.06
CA GLY A 270 -14.88 -6.82 -17.74
C GLY A 270 -16.10 -6.70 -16.83
N GLY A 271 -17.25 -6.42 -17.39
CA GLY A 271 -18.48 -6.18 -16.65
C GLY A 271 -18.32 -5.03 -15.65
N ASP A 272 -18.54 -5.30 -14.38
CA ASP A 272 -18.39 -4.30 -13.30
C ASP A 272 -16.93 -4.08 -12.87
N VAL A 273 -15.99 -4.90 -13.34
CA VAL A 273 -14.56 -4.80 -13.00
C VAL A 273 -13.86 -3.96 -14.05
N GLN A 274 -13.61 -2.68 -13.75
CA GLN A 274 -12.92 -1.75 -14.64
C GLN A 274 -11.41 -1.74 -14.43
N VAL A 275 -10.97 -1.96 -13.21
CA VAL A 275 -9.55 -1.97 -12.80
C VAL A 275 -9.18 -3.38 -12.37
N ALA A 276 -8.33 -4.01 -13.14
CA ALA A 276 -7.87 -5.37 -12.92
C ALA A 276 -6.38 -5.51 -13.25
N MET A 277 -5.79 -6.66 -12.90
CA MET A 277 -4.38 -6.99 -13.10
C MET A 277 -3.92 -6.86 -14.55
N ASP A 278 -4.78 -7.24 -15.49
CA ASP A 278 -4.50 -7.31 -16.92
C ASP A 278 -4.55 -5.95 -17.63
N ASN A 279 -5.21 -4.96 -17.05
CA ASN A 279 -5.39 -3.65 -17.67
C ASN A 279 -4.87 -2.45 -16.88
N VAL A 280 -4.43 -2.63 -15.62
CA VAL A 280 -3.96 -1.52 -14.79
C VAL A 280 -2.62 -0.98 -15.30
N VAL A 281 -2.54 0.33 -15.48
CA VAL A 281 -1.30 1.08 -15.78
C VAL A 281 -0.73 1.71 -14.53
N GLY A 282 -1.58 2.22 -13.67
CA GLY A 282 -1.20 2.76 -12.39
C GLY A 282 -2.42 3.19 -11.58
N LEU A 283 -2.19 3.29 -10.27
CA LEU A 283 -3.18 3.73 -9.30
C LEU A 283 -2.80 5.12 -8.77
N PHE A 284 -3.76 6.01 -8.65
CA PHE A 284 -3.54 7.28 -8.01
C PHE A 284 -4.50 7.49 -6.85
N ASN A 285 -4.00 8.11 -5.80
CA ASN A 285 -4.78 8.36 -4.61
C ASN A 285 -4.37 9.67 -3.91
N HIS A 286 -5.25 10.12 -3.05
CA HIS A 286 -4.92 11.03 -1.96
C HIS A 286 -4.84 10.24 -0.66
N ARG A 287 -4.08 10.71 0.32
CA ARG A 287 -3.88 10.04 1.62
C ARG A 287 -5.15 9.56 2.31
N SER A 288 -6.29 10.22 2.08
CA SER A 288 -7.59 9.88 2.69
C SER A 288 -8.36 8.77 1.97
N ALA A 289 -7.87 8.24 0.85
CA ALA A 289 -8.58 7.26 0.05
C ALA A 289 -8.71 5.90 0.75
N VAL A 290 -7.62 5.43 1.35
CA VAL A 290 -7.51 4.13 2.03
C VAL A 290 -7.02 4.33 3.45
N ALA A 291 -7.45 3.48 4.37
CA ALA A 291 -6.91 3.43 5.72
C ALA A 291 -6.48 2.03 6.13
N THR A 292 -5.45 1.99 6.95
CA THR A 292 -4.99 0.80 7.64
C THR A 292 -5.30 0.92 9.13
N LEU A 293 -5.95 -0.10 9.66
CA LEU A 293 -6.19 -0.27 11.08
C LEU A 293 -5.14 -1.21 11.65
N LYS A 294 -4.34 -0.73 12.61
CA LYS A 294 -3.25 -1.46 13.23
C LYS A 294 -3.63 -1.87 14.64
N LEU A 295 -3.69 -3.17 14.90
CA LEU A 295 -3.99 -3.71 16.24
C LEU A 295 -2.74 -4.12 16.99
N LYS A 296 -1.84 -4.83 16.31
CA LYS A 296 -0.55 -5.25 16.87
C LYS A 296 0.56 -4.86 15.92
N ASP A 297 1.58 -4.23 16.47
CA ASP A 297 2.84 -4.02 15.77
C ASP A 297 3.51 -5.35 15.46
N MET A 298 4.49 -5.27 14.57
CA MET A 298 5.33 -6.41 14.27
C MET A 298 5.96 -6.94 15.55
N ALA A 299 5.76 -8.23 15.80
CA ALA A 299 6.34 -8.96 16.91
C ALA A 299 7.05 -10.19 16.39
N LEU A 300 8.19 -10.51 16.99
CA LEU A 300 8.91 -11.75 16.76
C LEU A 300 8.64 -12.72 17.88
N GLU A 301 8.46 -13.97 17.51
CA GLU A 301 8.34 -15.08 18.43
C GLU A 301 9.34 -16.18 18.02
N ARG A 302 10.00 -16.76 18.98
CA ARG A 302 10.91 -17.87 18.79
C ARG A 302 10.35 -19.11 19.46
N ALA A 303 10.33 -20.22 18.72
CA ALA A 303 9.95 -21.53 19.24
C ALA A 303 11.04 -22.56 18.91
N ARG A 304 11.49 -23.29 19.90
CA ARG A 304 12.38 -24.43 19.68
C ARG A 304 11.55 -25.60 19.14
N ARG A 305 11.91 -26.10 17.98
CA ARG A 305 11.34 -27.30 17.36
C ARG A 305 12.27 -28.50 17.57
N ALA A 306 12.12 -29.15 18.72
CA ALA A 306 13.00 -30.27 19.10
C ALA A 306 12.91 -31.45 18.10
N GLU A 307 11.75 -31.66 17.50
CA GLU A 307 11.53 -32.71 16.48
C GLU A 307 12.38 -32.51 15.24
N TYR A 308 12.65 -31.27 14.87
CA TYR A 308 13.42 -30.90 13.67
C TYR A 308 14.85 -30.47 14.00
N GLN A 309 15.26 -30.47 15.27
CA GLN A 309 16.54 -29.92 15.74
C GLN A 309 16.78 -28.52 15.13
N ALA A 310 15.78 -27.65 15.23
CA ALA A 310 15.75 -26.32 14.61
C ALA A 310 15.12 -25.28 15.55
N ASP A 311 15.52 -24.04 15.37
CA ASP A 311 14.86 -22.89 15.93
C ASP A 311 13.93 -22.25 14.89
N GLN A 312 12.66 -22.12 15.23
CA GLN A 312 11.67 -21.39 14.41
C GLN A 312 11.58 -19.96 14.89
N ILE A 313 11.74 -19.02 13.95
CA ILE A 313 11.56 -17.60 14.20
C ILE A 313 10.36 -17.15 13.36
N ILE A 314 9.39 -16.54 14.02
CA ILE A 314 8.12 -16.14 13.40
C ILE A 314 7.98 -14.62 13.53
N GLY A 315 7.95 -13.93 12.40
CA GLY A 315 7.51 -12.53 12.33
C GLY A 315 6.00 -12.47 12.17
N LYS A 316 5.31 -11.67 12.96
CA LYS A 316 3.85 -11.56 12.88
C LYS A 316 3.37 -10.14 13.15
N TYR A 317 2.30 -9.73 12.46
CA TYR A 317 1.55 -8.51 12.78
C TYR A 317 0.04 -8.69 12.55
N ALA A 318 -0.76 -7.80 13.13
CA ALA A 318 -2.21 -7.78 12.93
C ALA A 318 -2.66 -6.41 12.47
N MET A 319 -3.08 -6.34 11.21
CA MET A 319 -3.61 -5.14 10.56
C MET A 319 -4.90 -5.45 9.84
N GLY A 320 -5.65 -4.42 9.48
CA GLY A 320 -6.80 -4.50 8.60
C GLY A 320 -6.77 -3.32 7.63
N HIS A 321 -7.11 -3.56 6.38
CA HIS A 321 -7.09 -2.56 5.33
C HIS A 321 -8.51 -2.31 4.82
N GLY A 322 -8.81 -1.09 4.42
CA GLY A 322 -10.11 -0.77 3.84
C GLY A 322 -10.14 0.56 3.13
N GLY A 323 -10.95 0.63 2.08
CA GLY A 323 -11.21 1.86 1.37
C GLY A 323 -12.13 2.78 2.16
N LEU A 324 -11.84 4.09 2.19
CA LEU A 324 -12.64 5.09 2.89
C LEU A 324 -13.40 5.99 1.93
N ARG A 325 -12.69 6.62 0.99
CA ARG A 325 -13.20 7.70 0.15
C ARG A 325 -12.96 7.39 -1.33
N PRO A 326 -13.99 6.90 -2.05
CA PRO A 326 -13.86 6.58 -3.48
C PRO A 326 -13.43 7.78 -4.32
N GLU A 327 -13.95 8.98 -4.05
CA GLU A 327 -13.62 10.19 -4.77
C GLU A 327 -12.14 10.61 -4.71
N ALA A 328 -11.44 10.09 -3.71
CA ALA A 328 -10.01 10.35 -3.49
C ALA A 328 -9.09 9.29 -4.11
N ALA A 329 -9.66 8.28 -4.75
CA ALA A 329 -8.97 7.20 -5.44
C ALA A 329 -9.26 7.20 -6.94
N GLY A 330 -8.34 6.64 -7.72
CA GLY A 330 -8.56 6.42 -9.14
C GLY A 330 -7.48 5.55 -9.77
N ALA A 331 -7.70 5.20 -11.02
CA ALA A 331 -6.81 4.36 -11.80
C ALA A 331 -6.66 4.85 -13.24
N LEU A 332 -5.48 4.63 -13.80
CA LEU A 332 -5.23 4.64 -15.22
C LEU A 332 -5.25 3.19 -15.72
N VAL A 333 -6.02 2.93 -16.74
CA VAL A 333 -6.18 1.58 -17.29
C VAL A 333 -6.05 1.60 -18.81
N TYR A 334 -5.60 0.47 -19.37
CA TYR A 334 -5.74 0.26 -20.81
C TYR A 334 -7.22 0.10 -21.17
N SER A 335 -7.62 0.61 -22.32
CA SER A 335 -8.91 0.28 -22.91
C SER A 335 -8.90 -1.18 -23.40
N ALA A 336 -10.06 -1.81 -23.30
CA ALA A 336 -10.25 -3.17 -23.77
C ALA A 336 -10.04 -3.27 -25.29
#